data_5eb84961463181989f0085e571d1fe3a
#
_entry.id   5eb84961463181989f0085e571d1fe3a
#
_cell.length_a   1.000
_cell.length_b   1.000
_cell.length_c   1.000
_cell.angle_alpha   90.00
_cell.angle_beta   90.00
_cell.angle_gamma   90.00
#
_symmetry.space_group_name_H-M   'P 1'
#
loop_
_entity.id
_entity.type
_entity.pdbx_description
1 polymer ?
#
loop_
_entity_poly.entity_id
_entity_poly.type
_entity_poly.pdbx_seq_one_letter_code
_entity_poly.pdbx_strand_id
1 'polypeptide(L)'
;TADGTCVRDYVHVMDLADAHFRALQYLERGGDSQECNLGLGQGFSVNEVIQSAERVTGCKIVGCKAPKRVGDPPVLIADSMAVRRILGWKPQFTSLDSIIKTAWDWHRSEKQANR
;
A
#
# COMPACT_ATOMS: atom_id res chain seq x y z
N THR A 1 5.56 9.49 16.46
CA THR A 1 4.28 9.79 15.80
C THR A 1 3.16 10.09 16.81
N ALA A 2 2.05 10.65 16.35
CA ALA A 2 0.96 11.09 17.22
C ALA A 2 0.35 9.94 18.07
N ASP A 3 0.21 8.74 17.50
CA ASP A 3 -0.33 7.56 18.20
C ASP A 3 0.74 6.55 18.67
N GLY A 4 2.02 6.88 18.47
CA GLY A 4 3.16 6.08 18.87
C GLY A 4 3.48 4.90 17.93
N THR A 5 2.74 4.72 16.84
CA THR A 5 3.01 3.71 15.82
C THR A 5 3.59 4.31 14.53
N CYS A 6 4.37 3.52 13.78
CA CYS A 6 5.00 4.00 12.56
C CYS A 6 3.97 4.35 11.47
N VAL A 7 4.28 5.38 10.70
CA VAL A 7 3.48 5.80 9.54
C VAL A 7 4.12 5.27 8.26
N ARG A 8 3.32 4.64 7.41
CA ARG A 8 3.74 4.06 6.12
C ARG A 8 2.75 4.42 5.01
N ASP A 9 3.24 4.40 3.79
CA ASP A 9 2.42 4.56 2.58
C ASP A 9 1.96 3.18 2.11
N TYR A 10 0.65 2.97 2.03
CA TYR A 10 0.04 1.70 1.65
C TYR A 10 -0.55 1.83 0.24
N VAL A 11 -0.07 1.02 -0.68
CA VAL A 11 -0.49 1.01 -2.08
C VAL A 11 -1.24 -0.28 -2.40
N HIS A 12 -2.34 -0.16 -3.12
CA HIS A 12 -3.11 -1.32 -3.56
C HIS A 12 -2.33 -2.15 -4.59
N VAL A 13 -2.41 -3.48 -4.49
CA VAL A 13 -1.69 -4.40 -5.39
C VAL A 13 -2.04 -4.20 -6.86
N MET A 14 -3.28 -3.84 -7.20
CA MET A 14 -3.68 -3.55 -8.57
C MET A 14 -3.08 -2.25 -9.09
N ASP A 15 -2.90 -1.26 -8.24
CA ASP A 15 -2.18 -0.02 -8.61
C ASP A 15 -0.70 -0.29 -8.86
N LEU A 16 -0.09 -1.20 -8.08
CA LEU A 16 1.28 -1.66 -8.33
C LEU A 16 1.38 -2.41 -9.68
N ALA A 17 0.42 -3.29 -9.96
CA ALA A 17 0.37 -4.03 -11.23
C ALA A 17 0.23 -3.08 -12.43
N ASP A 18 -0.63 -2.08 -12.35
CA ASP A 18 -0.77 -1.04 -13.40
C ASP A 18 0.54 -0.27 -13.60
N ALA A 19 1.24 0.09 -12.53
CA ALA A 19 2.54 0.76 -12.63
C ALA A 19 3.58 -0.12 -13.35
N HIS A 20 3.64 -1.40 -13.04
CA HIS A 20 4.55 -2.34 -13.71
C HIS A 20 4.20 -2.51 -15.20
N PHE A 21 2.93 -2.61 -15.52
CA PHE A 21 2.48 -2.69 -16.91
C PHE A 21 2.85 -1.43 -17.71
N ARG A 22 2.64 -0.25 -17.15
CA ARG A 22 3.05 1.03 -17.76
C ARG A 22 4.56 1.13 -17.94
N ALA A 23 5.33 0.64 -16.96
CA ALA A 23 6.79 0.59 -17.05
C ALA A 23 7.26 -0.32 -18.20
N LEU A 24 6.65 -1.49 -18.36
CA LEU A 24 6.91 -2.38 -19.50
C LEU A 24 6.64 -1.68 -20.83
N GLN A 25 5.48 -1.06 -20.98
CA GLN A 25 5.13 -0.33 -22.20
C GLN A 25 6.10 0.84 -22.48
N TYR A 26 6.55 1.54 -21.44
CA TYR A 26 7.54 2.62 -21.56
C TYR A 26 8.87 2.08 -22.10
N LEU A 27 9.35 0.94 -21.59
CA LEU A 27 10.59 0.32 -22.07
C LEU A 27 10.44 -0.22 -23.50
N GLU A 28 9.31 -0.83 -23.85
CA GLU A 28 9.02 -1.31 -25.21
C GLU A 28 9.03 -0.19 -26.27
N ARG A 29 8.68 1.04 -25.86
CA ARG A 29 8.75 2.23 -26.70
C ARG A 29 10.14 2.87 -26.79
N GLY A 30 11.16 2.23 -26.21
CA GLY A 30 12.53 2.69 -26.21
C GLY A 30 12.87 3.69 -25.10
N GLY A 31 12.07 3.71 -24.01
CA GLY A 31 12.38 4.53 -22.85
C GLY A 31 13.63 4.07 -22.12
N ASP A 32 14.38 5.01 -21.54
CA ASP A 32 15.58 4.73 -20.76
C ASP A 32 15.24 4.09 -19.41
N SER A 33 16.21 3.43 -18.79
CA SER A 33 16.11 2.93 -17.42
C SER A 33 15.75 4.05 -16.45
N GLN A 34 14.77 3.83 -15.59
CA GLN A 34 14.26 4.80 -14.63
C GLN A 34 14.09 4.17 -13.25
N GLU A 35 14.22 4.99 -12.22
CA GLU A 35 13.91 4.65 -10.84
C GLU A 35 12.70 5.47 -10.39
N CYS A 36 11.64 4.79 -9.93
CA CYS A 36 10.41 5.45 -9.53
C CYS A 36 9.90 4.88 -8.21
N ASN A 37 9.53 5.76 -7.28
CA ASN A 37 8.79 5.36 -6.10
C ASN A 37 7.29 5.31 -6.40
N LEU A 38 6.63 4.30 -5.87
CA LEU A 38 5.17 4.14 -5.94
C LEU A 38 4.55 4.36 -4.57
N GLY A 39 3.56 5.21 -4.50
CA GLY A 39 2.86 5.52 -3.26
C GLY A 39 1.66 6.44 -3.49
N LEU A 40 0.82 6.54 -2.48
CA LEU A 40 -0.29 7.49 -2.46
C LEU A 40 0.19 8.94 -2.21
N GLY A 41 1.39 9.09 -1.63
CA GLY A 41 1.89 10.37 -1.13
C GLY A 41 1.25 10.77 0.20
N GLN A 42 0.56 9.84 0.85
CA GLN A 42 0.02 9.99 2.20
C GLN A 42 0.31 8.74 3.02
N GLY A 43 0.53 8.92 4.31
CA GLY A 43 0.83 7.83 5.21
C GLY A 43 -0.34 7.52 6.14
N PHE A 44 -0.39 6.27 6.57
CA PHE A 44 -1.27 5.79 7.62
C PHE A 44 -0.44 5.14 8.72
N SER A 45 -0.81 5.36 9.97
CA SER A 45 -0.16 4.69 11.09
C SER A 45 -0.59 3.21 11.16
N VAL A 46 0.23 2.38 11.81
CA VAL A 46 -0.14 0.97 12.03
C VAL A 46 -1.46 0.87 12.81
N ASN A 47 -1.71 1.79 13.74
CA ASN A 47 -2.96 1.84 14.49
C ASN A 47 -4.17 2.15 13.60
N GLU A 48 -4.04 3.09 12.66
CA GLU A 48 -5.09 3.38 11.67
C GLU A 48 -5.37 2.18 10.77
N VAL A 49 -4.34 1.43 10.38
CA VAL A 49 -4.50 0.18 9.60
C VAL A 49 -5.26 -0.87 10.40
N ILE A 50 -4.94 -1.06 11.68
CA ILE A 50 -5.67 -1.99 12.55
C ILE A 50 -7.13 -1.58 12.69
N GLN A 51 -7.41 -0.32 12.97
CA GLN A 51 -8.77 0.20 13.09
C GLN A 51 -9.57 0.04 11.79
N SER A 52 -8.95 0.31 10.64
CA SER A 52 -9.57 0.10 9.34
C SER A 52 -9.85 -1.39 9.10
N ALA A 53 -8.90 -2.26 9.42
CA ALA A 53 -9.08 -3.71 9.29
C ALA A 53 -10.21 -4.23 10.20
N GLU A 54 -10.31 -3.79 11.44
CA GLU A 54 -11.41 -4.15 12.35
C GLU A 54 -12.76 -3.69 11.79
N ARG A 55 -12.84 -2.47 11.27
CA ARG A 55 -14.04 -1.88 10.66
C ARG A 55 -14.51 -2.68 9.44
N VAL A 56 -13.57 -2.99 8.55
CA VAL A 56 -13.85 -3.65 7.27
C VAL A 56 -14.17 -5.12 7.44
N THR A 57 -13.45 -5.82 8.33
CA THR A 57 -13.60 -7.27 8.51
C THR A 57 -14.67 -7.66 9.54
N GLY A 58 -15.02 -6.74 10.44
CA GLY A 58 -15.84 -7.02 11.62
C GLY A 58 -15.13 -7.89 12.68
N CYS A 59 -13.84 -8.12 12.53
CA CYS A 59 -13.04 -8.95 13.43
C CYS A 59 -12.21 -8.08 14.38
N LYS A 60 -12.18 -8.41 15.66
CA LYS A 60 -11.29 -7.77 16.62
C LYS A 60 -9.84 -8.23 16.40
N ILE A 61 -8.91 -7.29 16.38
CA ILE A 61 -7.48 -7.55 16.22
C ILE A 61 -6.77 -7.24 17.55
N VAL A 62 -6.22 -8.27 18.17
CA VAL A 62 -5.45 -8.12 19.42
C VAL A 62 -3.99 -7.80 19.06
N GLY A 63 -3.59 -6.54 19.29
CA GLY A 63 -2.21 -6.09 19.10
C GLY A 63 -1.32 -6.41 20.29
N CYS A 64 -0.08 -6.80 20.03
CA CYS A 64 0.96 -6.92 21.03
C CYS A 64 2.03 -5.85 20.79
N LYS A 65 2.33 -5.04 21.81
CA LYS A 65 3.38 -4.02 21.71
C LYS A 65 4.75 -4.70 21.80
N ALA A 66 5.59 -4.45 20.81
CA ALA A 66 6.99 -4.87 20.78
C ALA A 66 7.93 -3.65 20.84
N PRO A 67 9.19 -3.83 21.24
CA PRO A 67 10.20 -2.78 21.15
C PRO A 67 10.38 -2.27 19.72
N LYS A 68 10.74 -1.00 19.58
CA LYS A 68 11.08 -0.42 18.27
C LYS A 68 12.30 -1.12 17.68
N ARG A 69 12.25 -1.39 16.38
CA ARG A 69 13.42 -1.90 15.64
C ARG A 69 14.41 -0.79 15.42
N VAL A 70 15.69 -1.09 15.59
CA VAL A 70 16.78 -0.14 15.34
C VAL A 70 16.82 0.20 13.85
N GLY A 71 16.90 1.50 13.52
CA GLY A 71 16.94 1.98 12.13
C GLY A 71 15.59 2.10 11.42
N ASP A 72 14.49 1.80 12.09
CA ASP A 72 13.16 1.93 11.49
C ASP A 72 12.64 3.39 11.60
N PRO A 73 12.48 4.11 10.46
CA PRO A 73 12.04 5.50 10.52
C PRO A 73 10.59 5.60 11.00
N PRO A 74 10.25 6.61 11.84
CA PRO A 74 8.88 6.77 12.35
C PRO A 74 7.86 7.08 11.25
N VAL A 75 8.28 7.77 10.19
CA VAL A 75 7.45 8.14 9.03
C VAL A 75 8.21 7.81 7.76
N LEU A 76 7.58 7.05 6.87
CA LEU A 76 8.10 6.73 5.55
C LEU A 76 6.94 6.80 4.54
N ILE A 77 6.96 7.83 3.70
CA ILE A 77 5.94 8.11 2.68
C ILE A 77 6.66 8.30 1.35
N ALA A 78 6.12 7.72 0.29
CA ALA A 78 6.72 7.80 -1.03
C ALA A 78 6.45 9.15 -1.70
N ASP A 79 7.48 9.69 -2.36
CA ASP A 79 7.29 10.73 -3.37
C ASP A 79 7.08 10.05 -4.73
N SER A 80 5.87 10.10 -5.25
CA SER A 80 5.47 9.48 -6.51
C SER A 80 5.39 10.46 -7.69
N MET A 81 6.02 11.63 -7.58
CA MET A 81 6.01 12.62 -8.68
C MET A 81 6.66 12.10 -9.96
N ALA A 82 7.79 11.39 -9.84
CA ALA A 82 8.52 10.86 -11.00
C ALA A 82 7.69 9.84 -11.79
N VAL A 83 7.07 8.87 -11.13
CA VAL A 83 6.24 7.85 -11.80
C VAL A 83 5.01 8.46 -12.46
N ARG A 84 4.41 9.47 -11.86
CA ARG A 84 3.29 10.22 -12.45
C ARG A 84 3.70 10.92 -13.73
N ARG A 85 4.85 11.59 -13.71
CA ARG A 85 5.39 12.32 -14.88
C ARG A 85 5.84 11.37 -15.99
N ILE A 86 6.57 10.32 -15.68
CA ILE A 86 7.21 9.43 -16.65
C ILE A 86 6.22 8.43 -17.22
N LEU A 87 5.40 7.79 -16.36
CA LEU A 87 4.50 6.72 -16.75
C LEU A 87 3.03 7.15 -16.82
N GLY A 88 2.70 8.37 -16.41
CA GLY A 88 1.30 8.81 -16.30
C GLY A 88 0.50 8.00 -15.28
N TRP A 89 1.18 7.33 -14.36
CA TRP A 89 0.53 6.49 -13.35
C TRP A 89 -0.17 7.33 -12.28
N LYS A 90 -1.37 6.88 -11.90
CA LYS A 90 -2.13 7.43 -10.77
C LYS A 90 -2.78 6.29 -10.00
N PRO A 91 -2.68 6.27 -8.66
CA PRO A 91 -3.38 5.27 -7.87
C PRO A 91 -4.89 5.43 -7.98
N GLN A 92 -5.59 4.32 -8.15
CA GLN A 92 -7.06 4.23 -8.22
C GLN A 92 -7.66 4.00 -6.83
N PHE A 93 -6.96 3.25 -5.98
CA PHE A 93 -7.37 2.91 -4.63
C PHE A 93 -6.68 3.82 -3.63
N THR A 94 -7.33 4.92 -3.26
CA THR A 94 -6.77 5.93 -2.36
C THR A 94 -7.29 5.83 -0.92
N SER A 95 -8.31 5.02 -0.68
CA SER A 95 -8.89 4.77 0.63
C SER A 95 -8.28 3.52 1.27
N LEU A 96 -7.81 3.64 2.51
CA LEU A 96 -7.30 2.51 3.28
C LEU A 96 -8.33 1.39 3.44
N ASP A 97 -9.60 1.74 3.70
CA ASP A 97 -10.70 0.79 3.82
C ASP A 97 -10.90 -0.01 2.52
N SER A 98 -10.80 0.62 1.35
CA SER A 98 -10.95 -0.07 0.07
C SER A 98 -9.77 -1.01 -0.22
N ILE A 99 -8.54 -0.61 0.13
CA ILE A 99 -7.34 -1.44 0.00
C ILE A 99 -7.48 -2.70 0.86
N ILE A 100 -7.87 -2.52 2.13
CA ILE A 100 -8.04 -3.64 3.07
C ILE A 100 -9.21 -4.53 2.65
N LYS A 101 -10.33 -3.94 2.19
CA LYS A 101 -11.51 -4.71 1.80
C LYS A 101 -11.20 -5.69 0.67
N THR A 102 -10.56 -5.27 -0.38
CA THR A 102 -10.21 -6.15 -1.51
C THR A 102 -9.26 -7.26 -1.10
N ALA A 103 -8.27 -6.96 -0.23
CA ALA A 103 -7.37 -7.96 0.32
C ALA A 103 -8.12 -8.99 1.20
N TRP A 104 -9.09 -8.53 2.01
CA TRP A 104 -9.92 -9.39 2.83
C TRP A 104 -10.83 -10.29 2.00
N ASP A 105 -11.48 -9.74 0.98
CA ASP A 105 -12.36 -10.49 0.07
C ASP A 105 -11.57 -11.59 -0.65
N TRP A 106 -10.37 -11.29 -1.13
CA TRP A 106 -9.45 -12.27 -1.70
C TRP A 106 -9.10 -13.39 -0.71
N HIS A 107 -8.66 -13.02 0.49
CA HIS A 107 -8.29 -14.00 1.53
C HIS A 107 -9.45 -14.94 1.91
N ARG A 108 -10.67 -14.42 1.93
CA ARG A 108 -11.87 -15.24 2.19
C ARG A 108 -12.19 -16.20 1.03
N SER A 109 -12.03 -15.77 -0.21
CA SER A 109 -12.29 -16.60 -1.39
C SER A 109 -11.32 -17.77 -1.49
N GLU A 110 -10.05 -17.56 -1.19
CA GLU A 110 -9.07 -18.66 -1.15
C GLU A 110 -9.39 -19.73 -0.09
N LYS A 111 -9.84 -19.31 1.10
CA LYS A 111 -10.24 -20.26 2.14
C LYS A 111 -11.47 -21.08 1.76
N GLN A 112 -12.35 -20.56 0.93
CA GLN A 112 -13.52 -21.29 0.42
C GLN A 112 -13.16 -22.26 -0.70
N ALA A 113 -12.19 -21.91 -1.55
CA ALA A 113 -11.72 -22.77 -2.65
C ALA A 113 -10.91 -23.99 -2.17
N ASN A 114 -10.27 -23.89 -0.98
CA ASN A 114 -9.46 -24.95 -0.38
C ASN A 114 -10.24 -25.86 0.61
N ARG A 115 -11.54 -25.78 0.64
CA ARG A 115 -12.45 -26.66 1.41
C ARG A 115 -13.25 -27.55 0.49
#